data_dd47a7d1157ddb5a5318619bde6b3bc7
#
_entry.id   dd47a7d1157ddb5a5318619bde6b3bc7
#
_cell.length_a   1.000
_cell.length_b   1.000
_cell.length_c   1.000
_cell.angle_alpha   90.00
_cell.angle_beta   90.00
_cell.angle_gamma   90.00
#
_symmetry.space_group_name_H-M   'P 1'
#
loop_
_entity.id
_entity.type
_entity.pdbx_description
1 polymer ?
#
loop_
_entity_poly.entity_id
_entity_poly.type
_entity_poly.pdbx_seq_one_letter_code
_entity_poly.pdbx_strand_id
1 'polypeptide(L)'
;MVMALGLSAKSHPDKNFHIYLCLGQSNMEGNAPIEECDRLGISPRQLMMSAVDCPDLGREKGKWYTAVPPLARCNTGLTPADYFGRTLVANLPEDVRVGVINVAIGGCKIELFDEDICEEYLSKQADWMKNFASSYDGHPYRHLVELARSAQKDGVIKGILVHQGESNNGEIEWLDKVKNVYNRLLKDLKLKAKDVPLLVGEMLPAESGGHCAGMNTIIAKIPEVIPTGHVISSAGCQGAPDGLHFTAQGYRKLGERYALKMLELMGVPAEVSIVPGDMRLTYNEPAKTWVEALPIGNSKMGAMIYGGVPRDEIQLNEETFWAGGPYSNNNPAARQALDSIRGLVFADKFGEAQKLIDATFMTPQHGMRYLPFGSLFLNFPGQNNYSDYSRTLDLDNAMAATTYVVDGVRYRRTAFAPFGNDIIVMTVEADRKGALNFNLGYSCQLEHTVKASGDSLTISINGVEQELSLIHI
;
A
#
# COMPACT_ATOMS: atom_id res chain seq x y z
N MET A 1 -26.78 -9.01 60.83
CA MET A 1 -25.52 -9.55 60.35
C MET A 1 -25.78 -10.15 58.95
N VAL A 2 -25.61 -9.36 57.90
CA VAL A 2 -25.83 -9.79 56.53
C VAL A 2 -24.44 -10.11 55.95
N MET A 3 -24.16 -11.39 55.71
CA MET A 3 -22.97 -11.83 55.01
C MET A 3 -23.17 -11.56 53.51
N ALA A 4 -22.44 -10.60 52.97
CA ALA A 4 -22.30 -10.43 51.53
C ALA A 4 -21.25 -11.45 51.06
N LEU A 5 -21.69 -12.52 50.42
CA LEU A 5 -20.84 -13.42 49.62
C LEU A 5 -20.44 -12.67 48.35
N GLY A 6 -19.23 -12.12 48.35
CA GLY A 6 -18.59 -11.61 47.15
C GLY A 6 -18.17 -12.76 46.25
N LEU A 7 -19.00 -13.13 45.30
CA LEU A 7 -18.60 -13.94 44.19
C LEU A 7 -17.71 -13.08 43.27
N SER A 8 -16.40 -13.21 43.43
CA SER A 8 -15.45 -12.74 42.42
C SER A 8 -15.66 -13.58 41.16
N ALA A 9 -16.43 -13.05 40.20
CA ALA A 9 -16.52 -13.61 38.88
C ALA A 9 -15.10 -13.57 38.27
N LYS A 10 -14.49 -14.73 37.99
CA LYS A 10 -13.31 -14.80 37.12
C LYS A 10 -13.72 -14.22 35.78
N SER A 11 -13.31 -12.98 35.52
CA SER A 11 -13.51 -12.39 34.20
C SER A 11 -12.75 -13.24 33.18
N HIS A 12 -13.48 -13.85 32.26
CA HIS A 12 -12.86 -14.53 31.14
C HIS A 12 -12.20 -13.43 30.23
N PRO A 13 -11.07 -13.75 29.57
CA PRO A 13 -10.46 -12.82 28.63
C PRO A 13 -11.47 -12.38 27.57
N ASP A 14 -11.46 -11.11 27.24
CA ASP A 14 -12.32 -10.54 26.18
C ASP A 14 -11.91 -11.12 24.81
N LYS A 15 -12.82 -11.85 24.18
CA LYS A 15 -12.55 -12.47 22.86
C LYS A 15 -12.43 -11.44 21.74
N ASN A 16 -12.99 -10.25 21.93
CA ASN A 16 -12.93 -9.14 20.99
C ASN A 16 -11.73 -8.20 21.27
N PHE A 17 -10.89 -8.53 22.23
CA PHE A 17 -9.61 -7.88 22.39
C PHE A 17 -8.50 -8.76 21.78
N HIS A 18 -8.13 -8.46 20.54
CA HIS A 18 -7.11 -9.16 19.77
C HIS A 18 -5.72 -8.61 20.11
N ILE A 19 -4.83 -9.46 20.59
CA ILE A 19 -3.48 -9.09 21.02
C ILE A 19 -2.46 -9.68 20.08
N TYR A 20 -1.45 -8.88 19.71
CA TYR A 20 -0.36 -9.27 18.83
C TYR A 20 0.98 -9.03 19.49
N LEU A 21 1.87 -10.02 19.40
CA LEU A 21 3.23 -9.94 19.91
C LEU A 21 4.17 -9.52 18.80
N CYS A 22 5.01 -8.53 19.03
CA CYS A 22 5.99 -8.05 18.08
C CYS A 22 7.38 -8.24 18.66
N LEU A 23 8.30 -8.84 17.89
CA LEU A 23 9.69 -9.04 18.26
C LEU A 23 10.61 -8.90 17.06
N GLY A 24 11.86 -8.57 17.31
CA GLY A 24 12.85 -8.38 16.24
C GLY A 24 13.95 -7.40 16.60
N GLN A 25 14.50 -6.76 15.57
CA GLN A 25 15.55 -5.77 15.73
C GLN A 25 15.06 -4.36 15.35
N SER A 26 15.96 -3.45 14.95
CA SER A 26 15.67 -2.02 14.76
C SER A 26 14.45 -1.72 13.89
N ASN A 27 14.20 -2.50 12.84
CA ASN A 27 13.03 -2.33 11.98
C ASN A 27 11.70 -2.74 12.63
N MET A 28 11.72 -3.55 13.69
CA MET A 28 10.53 -3.80 14.54
C MET A 28 10.51 -2.87 15.75
N GLU A 29 11.66 -2.52 16.29
CA GLU A 29 11.77 -1.59 17.41
C GLU A 29 11.24 -0.18 17.07
N GLY A 30 11.57 0.27 15.85
CA GLY A 30 11.20 1.58 15.33
C GLY A 30 12.39 2.53 15.22
N ASN A 31 12.76 2.87 13.98
CA ASN A 31 13.94 3.70 13.71
C ASN A 31 13.66 4.98 12.93
N ALA A 32 12.51 5.09 12.26
CA ALA A 32 12.16 6.33 11.55
C ALA A 32 11.59 7.40 12.50
N PRO A 33 11.75 8.69 12.15
CA PRO A 33 11.10 9.78 12.88
C PRO A 33 9.59 9.57 12.96
N ILE A 34 9.01 9.87 14.12
CA ILE A 34 7.57 9.91 14.32
C ILE A 34 7.09 11.29 13.90
N GLU A 35 6.31 11.35 12.83
CA GLU A 35 5.76 12.59 12.28
C GLU A 35 4.43 12.97 12.97
N GLU A 36 3.91 14.16 12.71
CA GLU A 36 2.67 14.64 13.33
C GLU A 36 1.47 13.74 12.96
N CYS A 37 1.38 13.30 11.71
CA CYS A 37 0.33 12.39 11.25
C CYS A 37 0.32 11.05 12.01
N ASP A 38 1.47 10.59 12.53
CA ASP A 38 1.56 9.36 13.31
C ASP A 38 1.02 9.53 14.73
N ARG A 39 0.85 10.75 15.20
CA ARG A 39 0.31 11.07 16.52
C ARG A 39 -1.19 11.37 16.50
N LEU A 40 -1.75 11.54 15.31
CA LEU A 40 -3.14 11.94 15.10
C LEU A 40 -4.01 10.76 14.66
N GLY A 41 -5.32 10.87 14.83
CA GLY A 41 -6.31 9.91 14.32
C GLY A 41 -6.23 8.50 14.90
N ILE A 42 -5.55 8.31 16.04
CA ILE A 42 -5.40 6.99 16.65
C ILE A 42 -6.72 6.60 17.32
N SER A 43 -7.29 5.49 16.91
CA SER A 43 -8.52 4.96 17.49
C SER A 43 -8.31 4.57 18.97
N PRO A 44 -9.26 4.86 19.88
CA PRO A 44 -9.20 4.37 21.25
C PRO A 44 -9.27 2.83 21.34
N ARG A 45 -9.64 2.16 20.26
CA ARG A 45 -9.64 0.69 20.13
C ARG A 45 -8.25 0.12 19.83
N GLN A 46 -7.31 0.97 19.39
CA GLN A 46 -5.92 0.58 19.16
C GLN A 46 -5.09 0.84 20.41
N LEU A 47 -4.58 -0.22 20.99
CA LEU A 47 -3.86 -0.18 22.27
C LEU A 47 -2.43 -0.70 22.12
N MET A 48 -1.55 -0.23 22.98
CA MET A 48 -0.21 -0.81 23.19
C MET A 48 -0.02 -1.13 24.66
N MET A 49 0.61 -2.24 24.98
CA MET A 49 1.09 -2.49 26.32
C MET A 49 2.52 -1.96 26.44
N SER A 50 2.77 -1.06 27.39
CA SER A 50 4.12 -0.55 27.58
C SER A 50 5.05 -1.69 28.01
N ALA A 51 6.09 -1.94 27.22
CA ALA A 51 7.07 -2.99 27.52
C ALA A 51 8.06 -2.56 28.62
N VAL A 52 8.19 -1.27 28.85
CA VAL A 52 9.10 -0.68 29.84
C VAL A 52 8.39 0.51 30.54
N ASP A 53 8.93 0.94 31.66
CA ASP A 53 8.51 2.20 32.29
C ASP A 53 8.99 3.38 31.46
N CYS A 54 8.10 4.31 31.11
CA CYS A 54 8.39 5.53 30.39
C CYS A 54 7.76 6.73 31.12
N PRO A 55 8.40 7.23 32.18
CA PRO A 55 7.84 8.31 33.00
C PRO A 55 7.51 9.58 32.21
N ASP A 56 8.39 9.95 31.25
CA ASP A 56 8.21 11.14 30.39
C ASP A 56 7.00 11.03 29.47
N LEU A 57 6.51 9.82 29.21
CA LEU A 57 5.29 9.54 28.45
C LEU A 57 4.12 9.15 29.34
N GLY A 58 4.28 9.16 30.66
CA GLY A 58 3.26 8.74 31.61
C GLY A 58 2.89 7.26 31.51
N ARG A 59 3.84 6.38 31.13
CA ARG A 59 3.60 4.96 30.92
C ARG A 59 4.34 4.09 31.92
N GLU A 60 3.64 3.08 32.41
CA GLU A 60 4.17 2.04 33.31
C GLU A 60 4.24 0.71 32.57
N LYS A 61 5.29 -0.08 32.83
CA LYS A 61 5.46 -1.44 32.32
C LYS A 61 4.22 -2.31 32.57
N GLY A 62 3.77 -3.02 31.57
CA GLY A 62 2.65 -3.97 31.65
C GLY A 62 1.25 -3.34 31.70
N LYS A 63 1.14 -2.02 31.47
CA LYS A 63 -0.16 -1.32 31.37
C LYS A 63 -0.52 -1.02 29.93
N TRP A 64 -1.83 -1.03 29.63
CA TRP A 64 -2.38 -0.69 28.34
C TRP A 64 -2.60 0.83 28.21
N TYR A 65 -2.24 1.36 27.03
CA TYR A 65 -2.43 2.75 26.62
C TYR A 65 -2.94 2.80 25.19
N THR A 66 -3.60 3.89 24.81
CA THR A 66 -3.81 4.15 23.38
C THR A 66 -2.45 4.13 22.66
N ALA A 67 -2.39 3.46 21.51
CA ALA A 67 -1.14 3.17 20.81
C ALA A 67 -0.53 4.41 20.11
N VAL A 68 -0.26 5.46 20.88
CA VAL A 68 0.50 6.63 20.38
C VAL A 68 1.98 6.23 20.33
N PRO A 69 2.66 6.35 19.17
CA PRO A 69 4.08 6.00 19.11
C PRO A 69 4.96 6.90 20.01
N PRO A 70 6.11 6.41 20.52
CA PRO A 70 6.75 5.12 20.22
C PRO A 70 6.07 3.93 20.89
N LEU A 71 6.12 2.73 20.26
CA LEU A 71 5.43 1.53 20.73
C LEU A 71 6.35 0.46 21.34
N ALA A 72 7.66 0.65 21.32
CA ALA A 72 8.64 -0.25 21.95
C ALA A 72 9.24 0.38 23.22
N ARG A 73 10.42 0.98 23.14
CA ARG A 73 11.02 1.72 24.25
C ARG A 73 10.75 3.22 24.13
N CYS A 74 10.98 3.97 25.20
CA CYS A 74 10.60 5.40 25.31
C CYS A 74 11.17 6.31 24.22
N ASN A 75 12.37 6.00 23.72
CA ASN A 75 13.11 6.83 22.76
C ASN A 75 13.24 6.17 21.37
N THR A 76 12.33 5.23 21.04
CA THR A 76 12.35 4.61 19.71
C THR A 76 11.52 5.42 18.72
N GLY A 77 11.66 5.10 17.43
CA GLY A 77 10.93 5.77 16.35
C GLY A 77 9.63 5.08 15.96
N LEU A 78 9.18 5.39 14.76
CA LEU A 78 8.03 4.73 14.15
C LEU A 78 8.38 3.28 13.81
N THR A 79 7.42 2.37 14.05
CA THR A 79 7.53 0.92 13.85
C THR A 79 6.38 0.44 12.96
N PRO A 80 6.53 -0.65 12.18
CA PRO A 80 5.42 -1.22 11.43
C PRO A 80 4.25 -1.68 12.31
N ALA A 81 4.47 -1.98 13.59
CA ALA A 81 3.42 -2.34 14.53
C ALA A 81 2.36 -1.24 14.74
N ASP A 82 2.69 0.03 14.51
CA ASP A 82 1.75 1.14 14.59
C ASP A 82 0.67 1.03 13.50
N TYR A 83 1.09 1.05 12.24
CA TYR A 83 0.17 0.98 11.10
C TYR A 83 -0.45 -0.41 10.90
N PHE A 84 0.16 -1.45 11.44
CA PHE A 84 -0.49 -2.73 11.62
C PHE A 84 -1.75 -2.61 12.50
N GLY A 85 -1.63 -2.02 13.66
CA GLY A 85 -2.74 -1.83 14.59
C GLY A 85 -3.83 -0.92 14.02
N ARG A 86 -3.44 0.21 13.40
CA ARG A 86 -4.35 1.17 12.76
C ARG A 86 -5.18 0.50 11.65
N THR A 87 -4.51 -0.22 10.75
CA THR A 87 -5.17 -0.89 9.62
C THR A 87 -6.11 -1.98 10.08
N LEU A 88 -5.73 -2.77 11.11
CA LEU A 88 -6.64 -3.74 11.68
C LEU A 88 -7.89 -3.09 12.26
N VAL A 89 -7.73 -2.04 13.08
CA VAL A 89 -8.87 -1.35 13.72
C VAL A 89 -9.78 -0.70 12.69
N ALA A 90 -9.24 -0.21 11.58
CA ALA A 90 -10.03 0.40 10.52
C ALA A 90 -10.90 -0.61 9.74
N ASN A 91 -10.51 -1.88 9.72
CA ASN A 91 -11.17 -2.94 8.93
C ASN A 91 -11.88 -4.00 9.79
N LEU A 92 -11.74 -3.97 11.12
CA LEU A 92 -12.41 -4.88 12.04
C LEU A 92 -13.70 -4.26 12.60
N PRO A 93 -14.68 -5.08 12.99
CA PRO A 93 -15.92 -4.63 13.64
C PRO A 93 -15.65 -3.66 14.81
N GLU A 94 -16.58 -2.74 15.06
CA GLU A 94 -16.42 -1.66 16.03
C GLU A 94 -16.24 -2.15 17.49
N ASP A 95 -16.69 -3.33 17.82
CA ASP A 95 -16.55 -3.97 19.13
C ASP A 95 -15.19 -4.69 19.30
N VAL A 96 -14.38 -4.80 18.23
CA VAL A 96 -13.05 -5.40 18.29
C VAL A 96 -12.00 -4.36 18.64
N ARG A 97 -11.20 -4.65 19.67
CA ARG A 97 -10.01 -3.89 20.06
C ARG A 97 -8.75 -4.62 19.60
N VAL A 98 -7.72 -3.87 19.29
CA VAL A 98 -6.41 -4.38 18.87
C VAL A 98 -5.34 -3.89 19.83
N GLY A 99 -4.57 -4.81 20.40
CA GLY A 99 -3.44 -4.50 21.28
C GLY A 99 -2.13 -5.05 20.71
N VAL A 100 -1.06 -4.25 20.80
CA VAL A 100 0.28 -4.69 20.42
C VAL A 100 1.22 -4.68 21.64
N ILE A 101 2.11 -5.66 21.71
CA ILE A 101 3.19 -5.75 22.69
C ILE A 101 4.48 -5.83 21.89
N ASN A 102 5.31 -4.80 21.91
CA ASN A 102 6.52 -4.73 21.10
C ASN A 102 7.77 -4.82 21.99
N VAL A 103 8.47 -5.94 21.89
CA VAL A 103 9.77 -6.18 22.52
C VAL A 103 10.79 -6.45 21.42
N ALA A 104 11.54 -5.43 21.04
CA ALA A 104 12.52 -5.49 19.98
C ALA A 104 13.78 -4.70 20.38
N ILE A 105 14.95 -5.09 19.87
CA ILE A 105 16.24 -4.46 20.17
C ILE A 105 17.04 -4.25 18.89
N GLY A 106 17.36 -3.01 18.59
CA GLY A 106 18.17 -2.65 17.42
C GLY A 106 19.51 -3.38 17.39
N GLY A 107 19.87 -3.89 16.20
CA GLY A 107 21.16 -4.54 15.95
C GLY A 107 21.33 -5.96 16.51
N CYS A 108 20.32 -6.54 17.16
CA CYS A 108 20.46 -7.89 17.72
C CYS A 108 20.30 -8.98 16.66
N LYS A 109 20.93 -10.11 16.88
CA LYS A 109 20.62 -11.38 16.22
C LYS A 109 19.40 -12.03 16.87
N ILE A 110 18.77 -12.97 16.15
CA ILE A 110 17.62 -13.72 16.66
C ILE A 110 17.93 -14.53 17.93
N GLU A 111 19.20 -14.88 18.14
CA GLU A 111 19.74 -15.56 19.31
C GLU A 111 19.42 -14.83 20.63
N LEU A 112 19.21 -13.52 20.59
CA LEU A 112 18.80 -12.75 21.76
C LEU A 112 17.39 -13.13 22.25
N PHE A 113 16.57 -13.68 21.37
CA PHE A 113 15.21 -14.18 21.69
C PHE A 113 15.16 -15.69 21.91
N ASP A 114 16.28 -16.39 21.89
CA ASP A 114 16.34 -17.81 22.21
C ASP A 114 16.57 -17.99 23.73
N GLU A 115 15.61 -18.61 24.40
CA GLU A 115 15.61 -18.84 25.86
C GLU A 115 16.87 -19.54 26.36
N ASP A 116 17.41 -20.45 25.55
CA ASP A 116 18.48 -21.35 26.00
C ASP A 116 19.88 -20.76 25.76
N ILE A 117 20.03 -19.79 24.82
CA ILE A 117 21.35 -19.22 24.45
C ILE A 117 21.44 -17.70 24.63
N CYS A 118 20.35 -17.05 25.01
CA CYS A 118 20.30 -15.58 25.18
C CYS A 118 21.43 -15.04 26.06
N GLU A 119 21.66 -15.64 27.23
CA GLU A 119 22.67 -15.21 28.20
C GLU A 119 24.08 -15.37 27.63
N GLU A 120 24.35 -16.50 26.96
CA GLU A 120 25.64 -16.74 26.30
C GLU A 120 25.87 -15.76 25.15
N TYR A 121 24.83 -15.54 24.33
CA TYR A 121 24.88 -14.57 23.23
C TYR A 121 25.18 -13.16 23.77
N LEU A 122 24.42 -12.72 24.77
CA LEU A 122 24.52 -11.38 25.34
C LEU A 122 25.91 -11.15 26.01
N SER A 123 26.45 -12.17 26.66
CA SER A 123 27.76 -12.08 27.30
C SER A 123 28.87 -11.65 26.34
N LYS A 124 28.76 -12.04 25.08
CA LYS A 124 29.71 -11.77 24.00
C LYS A 124 29.48 -10.44 23.28
N GLN A 125 28.38 -9.73 23.59
CA GLN A 125 28.03 -8.50 22.93
C GLN A 125 28.71 -7.27 23.56
N ALA A 126 28.76 -6.18 22.75
CA ALA A 126 29.23 -4.89 23.22
C ALA A 126 28.29 -4.29 24.29
N ASP A 127 28.81 -3.38 25.10
CA ASP A 127 28.10 -2.80 26.23
C ASP A 127 26.81 -2.07 25.82
N TRP A 128 26.77 -1.45 24.65
CA TRP A 128 25.56 -0.81 24.17
C TRP A 128 24.40 -1.81 23.97
N MET A 129 24.68 -3.04 23.47
CA MET A 129 23.68 -4.09 23.33
C MET A 129 23.20 -4.60 24.70
N LYS A 130 24.14 -4.77 25.65
CA LYS A 130 23.81 -5.15 27.03
C LYS A 130 22.93 -4.10 27.70
N ASN A 131 23.24 -2.81 27.46
CA ASN A 131 22.44 -1.70 27.95
C ASN A 131 21.03 -1.68 27.34
N PHE A 132 20.88 -1.97 26.06
CA PHE A 132 19.56 -2.09 25.44
C PHE A 132 18.77 -3.28 25.99
N ALA A 133 19.42 -4.43 26.14
CA ALA A 133 18.80 -5.63 26.71
C ALA A 133 18.41 -5.42 28.18
N SER A 134 19.13 -4.60 28.96
CA SER A 134 18.78 -4.31 30.34
C SER A 134 17.42 -3.63 30.51
N SER A 135 16.95 -2.90 29.47
CA SER A 135 15.58 -2.36 29.44
C SER A 135 14.50 -3.44 29.49
N TYR A 136 14.88 -4.68 29.15
CA TYR A 136 14.03 -5.86 29.18
C TYR A 136 14.57 -6.91 30.16
N ASP A 137 15.03 -6.44 31.32
CA ASP A 137 15.56 -7.25 32.42
C ASP A 137 16.74 -8.17 32.00
N GLY A 138 17.45 -7.81 30.91
CA GLY A 138 18.55 -8.60 30.34
C GLY A 138 18.11 -9.83 29.54
N HIS A 139 16.80 -10.09 29.42
CA HIS A 139 16.28 -11.27 28.76
C HIS A 139 14.98 -10.98 27.97
N PRO A 140 15.07 -10.40 26.75
CA PRO A 140 13.91 -9.95 26.00
C PRO A 140 12.82 -11.01 25.77
N TYR A 141 13.21 -12.27 25.56
CA TYR A 141 12.27 -13.37 25.41
C TYR A 141 11.39 -13.55 26.67
N ARG A 142 12.03 -13.69 27.86
CA ARG A 142 11.31 -13.85 29.14
C ARG A 142 10.40 -12.66 29.41
N HIS A 143 10.91 -11.46 29.12
CA HIS A 143 10.17 -10.22 29.28
C HIS A 143 8.91 -10.20 28.41
N LEU A 144 9.01 -10.58 27.11
CA LEU A 144 7.86 -10.70 26.21
C LEU A 144 6.85 -11.74 26.73
N VAL A 145 7.32 -12.90 27.20
CA VAL A 145 6.44 -13.96 27.74
C VAL A 145 5.70 -13.50 28.99
N GLU A 146 6.35 -12.74 29.89
CA GLU A 146 5.70 -12.19 31.09
C GLU A 146 4.58 -11.20 30.74
N LEU A 147 4.87 -10.25 29.84
CA LEU A 147 3.88 -9.28 29.34
C LEU A 147 2.73 -10.00 28.65
N ALA A 148 3.03 -10.98 27.77
CA ALA A 148 2.03 -11.75 27.06
C ALA A 148 1.11 -12.55 28.02
N ARG A 149 1.65 -13.17 29.08
CA ARG A 149 0.87 -13.86 30.11
C ARG A 149 -0.03 -12.89 30.90
N SER A 150 0.43 -11.67 31.15
CA SER A 150 -0.41 -10.63 31.74
C SER A 150 -1.55 -10.25 30.81
N ALA A 151 -1.25 -10.00 29.53
CA ALA A 151 -2.19 -9.62 28.50
C ALA A 151 -3.24 -10.70 28.20
N GLN A 152 -2.90 -11.99 28.34
CA GLN A 152 -3.86 -13.11 28.20
C GLN A 152 -4.99 -13.10 29.25
N LYS A 153 -4.89 -12.28 30.30
CA LYS A 153 -5.99 -12.07 31.25
C LYS A 153 -7.03 -11.09 30.70
N ASP A 154 -6.60 -10.22 29.79
CA ASP A 154 -7.41 -9.13 29.24
C ASP A 154 -8.00 -9.49 27.88
N GLY A 155 -7.27 -10.23 27.03
CA GLY A 155 -7.68 -10.55 25.67
C GLY A 155 -7.07 -11.85 25.13
N VAL A 156 -7.12 -12.01 23.81
CA VAL A 156 -6.70 -13.22 23.10
C VAL A 156 -5.54 -12.90 22.17
N ILE A 157 -4.41 -13.62 22.29
CA ILE A 157 -3.27 -13.51 21.37
C ILE A 157 -3.68 -14.13 20.02
N LYS A 158 -3.57 -13.35 18.94
CA LYS A 158 -4.04 -13.67 17.60
C LYS A 158 -2.93 -13.79 16.55
N GLY A 159 -1.73 -13.33 16.83
CA GLY A 159 -0.61 -13.40 15.90
C GLY A 159 0.71 -12.95 16.52
N ILE A 160 1.80 -13.32 15.86
CA ILE A 160 3.16 -12.91 16.21
C ILE A 160 3.80 -12.27 14.98
N LEU A 161 4.32 -11.06 15.13
CA LEU A 161 5.01 -10.29 14.11
C LEU A 161 6.51 -10.33 14.39
N VAL A 162 7.28 -10.67 13.36
CA VAL A 162 8.76 -10.67 13.41
C VAL A 162 9.30 -9.79 12.31
N HIS A 163 10.20 -8.89 12.66
CA HIS A 163 11.06 -8.22 11.70
C HIS A 163 12.51 -8.27 12.21
N GLN A 164 13.24 -9.26 11.71
CA GLN A 164 14.61 -9.55 12.10
C GLN A 164 15.30 -10.34 10.99
N GLY A 165 16.56 -10.05 10.72
CA GLY A 165 17.34 -10.74 9.69
C GLY A 165 18.61 -10.00 9.30
N GLU A 166 18.67 -8.67 9.43
CA GLU A 166 19.83 -7.87 9.01
C GLU A 166 21.10 -8.31 9.75
N SER A 167 21.01 -8.59 11.05
CA SER A 167 22.14 -9.05 11.85
C SER A 167 22.49 -10.53 11.67
N ASN A 168 21.58 -11.30 11.05
CA ASN A 168 21.80 -12.69 10.62
C ASN A 168 21.88 -12.82 9.09
N ASN A 169 22.24 -11.75 8.39
CA ASN A 169 22.22 -11.69 6.92
C ASN A 169 23.07 -12.84 6.31
N GLY A 170 22.42 -13.65 5.45
CA GLY A 170 23.02 -14.79 4.78
C GLY A 170 23.10 -16.09 5.61
N GLU A 171 22.67 -16.09 6.87
CA GLU A 171 22.66 -17.29 7.72
C GLU A 171 21.41 -18.13 7.45
N ILE A 172 21.53 -19.26 6.76
CA ILE A 172 20.39 -20.14 6.47
C ILE A 172 19.81 -20.78 7.74
N GLU A 173 20.63 -21.00 8.76
CA GLU A 173 20.24 -21.54 10.08
C GLU A 173 19.30 -20.60 10.84
N TRP A 174 19.18 -19.35 10.41
CA TRP A 174 18.22 -18.41 10.93
C TRP A 174 16.76 -18.93 10.87
N LEU A 175 16.43 -19.73 9.85
CA LEU A 175 15.11 -20.36 9.72
C LEU A 175 14.76 -21.25 10.91
N ASP A 176 15.71 -22.10 11.31
CA ASP A 176 15.54 -23.00 12.46
C ASP A 176 15.50 -22.22 13.78
N LYS A 177 16.31 -21.17 13.89
CA LYS A 177 16.33 -20.31 15.08
C LYS A 177 14.97 -19.59 15.26
N VAL A 178 14.43 -19.00 14.21
CA VAL A 178 13.09 -18.37 14.25
C VAL A 178 12.01 -19.39 14.58
N LYS A 179 12.06 -20.58 13.96
CA LYS A 179 11.16 -21.68 14.26
C LYS A 179 11.21 -22.09 15.74
N ASN A 180 12.40 -22.18 16.32
CA ASN A 180 12.57 -22.51 17.74
C ASN A 180 11.97 -21.45 18.64
N VAL A 181 12.25 -20.14 18.39
CA VAL A 181 11.64 -19.03 19.13
C VAL A 181 10.12 -19.07 19.04
N TYR A 182 9.56 -19.24 17.84
CA TYR A 182 8.12 -19.32 17.64
C TYR A 182 7.49 -20.50 18.38
N ASN A 183 8.03 -21.70 18.22
CA ASN A 183 7.52 -22.89 18.89
C ASN A 183 7.61 -22.77 20.42
N ARG A 184 8.68 -22.13 20.93
CA ARG A 184 8.85 -21.88 22.36
C ARG A 184 7.79 -20.90 22.87
N LEU A 185 7.51 -19.80 22.14
CA LEU A 185 6.42 -18.86 22.48
C LEU A 185 5.06 -19.57 22.54
N LEU A 186 4.75 -20.40 21.54
CA LEU A 186 3.51 -21.19 21.53
C LEU A 186 3.40 -22.09 22.76
N LYS A 187 4.47 -22.78 23.10
CA LYS A 187 4.53 -23.66 24.28
C LYS A 187 4.35 -22.89 25.59
N ASP A 188 5.14 -21.85 25.80
CA ASP A 188 5.20 -21.12 27.05
C ASP A 188 3.92 -20.30 27.33
N LEU A 189 3.24 -19.87 26.26
CA LEU A 189 1.96 -19.15 26.32
C LEU A 189 0.73 -20.07 26.13
N LYS A 190 0.94 -21.38 25.98
CA LYS A 190 -0.10 -22.39 25.74
C LYS A 190 -0.99 -22.06 24.52
N LEU A 191 -0.38 -21.60 23.45
CA LEU A 191 -1.03 -21.23 22.19
C LEU A 191 -0.99 -22.38 21.18
N LYS A 192 -1.89 -22.34 20.21
CA LYS A 192 -1.91 -23.28 19.08
C LYS A 192 -1.49 -22.55 17.81
N ALA A 193 -0.55 -23.11 17.05
CA ALA A 193 -0.02 -22.51 15.84
C ALA A 193 -1.12 -22.08 14.83
N LYS A 194 -2.16 -22.92 14.68
CA LYS A 194 -3.29 -22.63 13.76
C LYS A 194 -4.10 -21.36 14.13
N ASP A 195 -4.07 -20.95 15.41
CA ASP A 195 -4.83 -19.83 15.93
C ASP A 195 -3.96 -18.55 16.07
N VAL A 196 -2.63 -18.71 15.94
CA VAL A 196 -1.64 -17.63 16.14
C VAL A 196 -0.55 -17.73 15.05
N PRO A 197 -0.82 -17.27 13.84
CA PRO A 197 0.15 -17.30 12.75
C PRO A 197 1.36 -16.43 13.05
N LEU A 198 2.49 -16.78 12.41
CA LEU A 198 3.73 -16.01 12.41
C LEU A 198 3.79 -15.16 11.14
N LEU A 199 3.93 -13.84 11.28
CA LEU A 199 4.10 -12.91 10.18
C LEU A 199 5.55 -12.41 10.19
N VAL A 200 6.30 -12.64 9.13
CA VAL A 200 7.72 -12.29 9.02
C VAL A 200 7.94 -11.30 7.89
N GLY A 201 8.42 -10.10 8.21
CA GLY A 201 8.71 -9.07 7.21
C GLY A 201 10.02 -9.30 6.48
N GLU A 202 10.01 -9.03 5.18
CA GLU A 202 11.22 -8.94 4.37
C GLU A 202 12.06 -7.73 4.78
N MET A 203 13.38 -7.86 4.66
CA MET A 203 14.34 -6.76 4.79
C MET A 203 14.14 -5.75 3.69
N LEU A 204 14.73 -4.56 3.85
CA LEU A 204 14.70 -3.52 2.82
C LEU A 204 15.15 -4.11 1.47
N PRO A 205 14.33 -3.96 0.40
CA PRO A 205 14.62 -4.61 -0.87
C PRO A 205 15.75 -3.90 -1.64
N ALA A 206 16.40 -4.63 -2.55
CA ALA A 206 17.55 -4.12 -3.30
C ALA A 206 17.23 -2.87 -4.14
N GLU A 207 16.03 -2.82 -4.74
CA GLU A 207 15.56 -1.66 -5.52
C GLU A 207 15.39 -0.39 -4.68
N SER A 208 15.23 -0.54 -3.36
CA SER A 208 15.22 0.57 -2.39
C SER A 208 16.57 0.80 -1.71
N GLY A 209 17.64 0.21 -2.22
CA GLY A 209 19.00 0.34 -1.71
C GLY A 209 19.35 -0.57 -0.52
N GLY A 210 18.59 -1.64 -0.29
CA GLY A 210 18.76 -2.54 0.85
C GLY A 210 20.05 -3.36 0.81
N HIS A 211 20.94 -3.16 1.81
CA HIS A 211 22.20 -3.89 1.94
C HIS A 211 22.00 -5.36 2.34
N CYS A 212 20.91 -5.67 3.01
CA CYS A 212 20.56 -7.02 3.48
C CYS A 212 19.45 -7.68 2.63
N ALA A 213 19.19 -7.18 1.41
CA ALA A 213 18.13 -7.70 0.53
C ALA A 213 18.31 -9.20 0.21
N GLY A 214 19.54 -9.72 0.21
CA GLY A 214 19.83 -11.15 0.04
C GLY A 214 19.18 -12.04 1.09
N MET A 215 18.90 -11.52 2.29
CA MET A 215 18.21 -12.23 3.35
C MET A 215 16.76 -12.59 2.97
N ASN A 216 16.13 -11.85 2.07
CA ASN A 216 14.78 -12.10 1.62
C ASN A 216 14.63 -13.45 0.92
N THR A 217 15.69 -13.97 0.28
CA THR A 217 15.70 -15.33 -0.29
C THR A 217 15.64 -16.43 0.78
N ILE A 218 16.14 -16.14 1.98
CA ILE A 218 16.04 -17.02 3.14
C ILE A 218 14.66 -16.87 3.78
N ILE A 219 14.21 -15.63 4.01
CA ILE A 219 12.89 -15.32 4.59
C ILE A 219 11.77 -15.95 3.75
N ALA A 220 11.89 -15.96 2.43
CA ALA A 220 10.91 -16.58 1.52
C ALA A 220 10.64 -18.06 1.82
N LYS A 221 11.56 -18.75 2.51
CA LYS A 221 11.41 -20.18 2.90
C LYS A 221 10.67 -20.37 4.23
N ILE A 222 10.26 -19.33 4.91
CA ILE A 222 9.51 -19.44 6.18
C ILE A 222 8.30 -20.38 6.08
N PRO A 223 7.43 -20.31 5.03
CA PRO A 223 6.29 -21.22 4.94
C PRO A 223 6.67 -22.70 4.78
N GLU A 224 7.89 -22.99 4.30
CA GLU A 224 8.39 -24.36 4.16
C GLU A 224 8.74 -25.00 5.52
N VAL A 225 9.21 -24.19 6.47
CA VAL A 225 9.66 -24.66 7.80
C VAL A 225 8.65 -24.42 8.91
N ILE A 226 7.77 -23.42 8.74
CA ILE A 226 6.68 -23.06 9.66
C ILE A 226 5.39 -22.99 8.85
N PRO A 227 4.52 -24.03 8.84
CA PRO A 227 3.31 -24.06 8.02
C PRO A 227 2.32 -22.92 8.28
N THR A 228 2.35 -22.31 9.45
CA THR A 228 1.56 -21.12 9.83
C THR A 228 2.36 -19.83 9.76
N GLY A 229 3.52 -19.87 9.10
CA GLY A 229 4.38 -18.73 8.86
C GLY A 229 4.06 -18.09 7.50
N HIS A 230 3.99 -16.76 7.47
CA HIS A 230 3.69 -15.97 6.28
C HIS A 230 4.71 -14.87 6.10
N VAL A 231 5.17 -14.67 4.88
CA VAL A 231 6.12 -13.62 4.52
C VAL A 231 5.36 -12.35 4.16
N ILE A 232 5.81 -11.22 4.66
CA ILE A 232 5.27 -9.89 4.37
C ILE A 232 6.25 -9.16 3.47
N SER A 233 5.84 -8.91 2.25
CA SER A 233 6.70 -8.28 1.24
C SER A 233 7.02 -6.83 1.58
N SER A 234 8.29 -6.47 1.42
CA SER A 234 8.80 -5.11 1.52
C SER A 234 8.93 -4.40 0.16
N ALA A 235 8.57 -5.05 -0.95
CA ALA A 235 8.68 -4.49 -2.30
C ALA A 235 8.04 -3.10 -2.39
N GLY A 236 8.78 -2.11 -2.92
CA GLY A 236 8.33 -0.72 -3.04
C GLY A 236 8.14 0.02 -1.69
N CYS A 237 8.60 -0.51 -0.55
CA CYS A 237 8.75 0.27 0.67
C CYS A 237 10.01 1.14 0.55
N GLN A 238 9.89 2.42 0.89
CA GLN A 238 11.00 3.35 0.82
C GLN A 238 12.06 3.06 1.88
N GLY A 239 13.33 3.02 1.46
CA GLY A 239 14.48 2.88 2.33
C GLY A 239 15.03 4.21 2.82
N ALA A 240 15.58 4.20 4.02
CA ALA A 240 16.41 5.27 4.54
C ALA A 240 17.80 5.26 3.85
N PRO A 241 18.54 6.39 3.86
CA PRO A 241 19.85 6.48 3.19
C PRO A 241 20.93 5.52 3.69
N ASP A 242 20.73 4.91 4.85
CA ASP A 242 21.68 3.95 5.45
C ASP A 242 21.62 2.54 4.80
N GLY A 243 20.63 2.28 3.94
CA GLY A 243 20.44 0.99 3.27
C GLY A 243 20.06 -0.17 4.19
N LEU A 244 19.63 0.11 5.41
CA LEU A 244 19.20 -0.90 6.41
C LEU A 244 17.77 -0.67 6.88
N HIS A 245 17.40 0.59 7.11
CA HIS A 245 16.12 0.95 7.70
C HIS A 245 15.14 1.48 6.65
N PHE A 246 13.85 1.41 6.98
CA PHE A 246 12.81 2.03 6.19
C PHE A 246 12.62 3.49 6.60
N THR A 247 12.15 4.34 5.68
CA THR A 247 11.63 5.66 6.02
C THR A 247 10.33 5.54 6.81
N ALA A 248 9.82 6.65 7.35
CA ALA A 248 8.50 6.66 7.99
C ALA A 248 7.40 6.12 7.04
N GLN A 249 7.42 6.54 5.77
CA GLN A 249 6.51 6.03 4.75
C GLN A 249 6.69 4.53 4.50
N GLY A 250 7.95 4.05 4.47
CA GLY A 250 8.24 2.62 4.35
C GLY A 250 7.67 1.80 5.50
N TYR A 251 7.80 2.27 6.75
CA TYR A 251 7.21 1.59 7.91
C TYR A 251 5.68 1.59 7.90
N ARG A 252 5.05 2.70 7.49
CA ARG A 252 3.59 2.77 7.35
C ARG A 252 3.08 1.73 6.36
N LYS A 253 3.69 1.68 5.17
CA LYS A 253 3.35 0.71 4.12
C LYS A 253 3.60 -0.73 4.55
N LEU A 254 4.73 -1.00 5.21
CA LEU A 254 5.05 -2.33 5.71
C LEU A 254 4.07 -2.76 6.82
N GLY A 255 3.74 -1.86 7.74
CA GLY A 255 2.74 -2.11 8.80
C GLY A 255 1.36 -2.43 8.25
N GLU A 256 0.89 -1.67 7.25
CA GLU A 256 -0.35 -1.96 6.54
C GLU A 256 -0.32 -3.37 5.92
N ARG A 257 0.76 -3.78 5.28
CA ARG A 257 0.90 -5.11 4.66
C ARG A 257 0.84 -6.25 5.67
N TYR A 258 1.47 -6.09 6.83
CA TYR A 258 1.30 -7.03 7.94
C TYR A 258 -0.17 -7.19 8.31
N ALA A 259 -0.90 -6.08 8.39
CA ALA A 259 -2.32 -6.08 8.72
C ALA A 259 -3.18 -6.71 7.61
N LEU A 260 -2.93 -6.37 6.35
CA LEU A 260 -3.63 -6.94 5.21
C LEU A 260 -3.50 -8.47 5.18
N LYS A 261 -2.30 -9.00 5.43
CA LYS A 261 -2.11 -10.45 5.54
C LYS A 261 -2.88 -11.03 6.74
N MET A 262 -2.89 -10.34 7.88
CA MET A 262 -3.64 -10.82 9.04
C MET A 262 -5.15 -10.81 8.78
N LEU A 263 -5.69 -9.78 8.14
CA LEU A 263 -7.10 -9.70 7.73
C LEU A 263 -7.46 -10.83 6.77
N GLU A 264 -6.62 -11.10 5.76
CA GLU A 264 -6.76 -12.23 4.84
C GLU A 264 -6.89 -13.56 5.60
N LEU A 265 -5.98 -13.80 6.56
CA LEU A 265 -5.99 -15.03 7.40
C LEU A 265 -7.23 -15.12 8.30
N MET A 266 -7.82 -13.99 8.66
CA MET A 266 -9.07 -13.93 9.43
C MET A 266 -10.31 -14.04 8.55
N GLY A 267 -10.17 -14.02 7.22
CA GLY A 267 -11.29 -13.97 6.27
C GLY A 267 -12.05 -12.64 6.29
N VAL A 268 -11.39 -11.54 6.68
CA VAL A 268 -11.97 -10.19 6.75
C VAL A 268 -11.51 -9.40 5.51
N PRO A 269 -12.44 -8.87 4.69
CA PRO A 269 -12.08 -8.00 3.59
C PRO A 269 -11.37 -6.73 4.10
N ALA A 270 -10.27 -6.34 3.45
CA ALA A 270 -9.57 -5.09 3.73
C ALA A 270 -10.12 -4.01 2.79
N GLU A 271 -10.90 -3.07 3.33
CA GLU A 271 -11.60 -2.06 2.55
C GLU A 271 -11.04 -0.65 2.77
N VAL A 272 -10.35 -0.44 3.88
CA VAL A 272 -9.86 0.87 4.31
C VAL A 272 -8.35 0.86 4.39
N SER A 273 -7.68 1.64 3.54
CA SER A 273 -6.27 2.01 3.71
C SER A 273 -6.18 3.31 4.53
N ILE A 274 -5.28 3.34 5.49
CA ILE A 274 -5.10 4.46 6.44
C ILE A 274 -3.68 5.01 6.43
N VAL A 275 -2.82 4.57 5.51
CA VAL A 275 -1.43 5.03 5.45
C VAL A 275 -1.42 6.50 5.02
N PRO A 276 -1.06 7.47 5.89
CA PRO A 276 -0.96 8.87 5.51
C PRO A 276 0.13 9.05 4.44
N GLY A 277 -0.20 9.81 3.43
CA GLY A 277 0.72 10.03 2.31
C GLY A 277 0.75 8.85 1.33
N ASP A 278 -0.22 7.95 1.38
CA ASP A 278 -0.50 7.06 0.27
C ASP A 278 -0.74 7.92 -0.98
N MET A 279 0.03 7.67 -2.04
CA MET A 279 -0.07 8.40 -3.31
C MET A 279 -1.37 8.02 -4.02
N ARG A 280 -2.50 8.35 -3.39
CA ARG A 280 -3.84 7.96 -3.83
C ARG A 280 -4.76 9.18 -3.92
N LEU A 281 -5.36 9.37 -5.09
CA LEU A 281 -6.47 10.29 -5.25
C LEU A 281 -7.77 9.54 -4.89
N THR A 282 -8.61 10.13 -4.04
CA THR A 282 -9.86 9.50 -3.61
C THR A 282 -11.03 10.46 -3.79
N TYR A 283 -12.13 9.97 -4.35
CA TYR A 283 -13.36 10.70 -4.62
C TYR A 283 -14.57 9.89 -4.17
N ASN A 284 -15.60 10.55 -3.68
CA ASN A 284 -16.82 9.95 -3.16
C ASN A 284 -18.03 10.05 -4.13
N GLU A 285 -17.80 10.50 -5.36
CA GLU A 285 -18.81 10.54 -6.43
C GLU A 285 -18.17 10.22 -7.80
N PRO A 286 -18.96 9.73 -8.77
CA PRO A 286 -18.53 9.54 -10.15
C PRO A 286 -18.05 10.84 -10.82
N ALA A 287 -17.14 10.74 -11.78
CA ALA A 287 -16.76 11.86 -12.62
C ALA A 287 -17.94 12.28 -13.53
N LYS A 288 -18.16 13.58 -13.64
CA LYS A 288 -19.16 14.21 -14.51
C LYS A 288 -18.54 14.78 -15.77
N THR A 289 -17.26 15.13 -15.68
CA THR A 289 -16.51 15.75 -16.77
C THR A 289 -15.16 15.04 -16.98
N TRP A 290 -14.56 15.23 -18.12
CA TRP A 290 -13.29 14.60 -18.49
C TRP A 290 -12.17 14.91 -17.49
N VAL A 291 -12.09 16.14 -17.00
CA VAL A 291 -11.05 16.58 -16.05
C VAL A 291 -11.19 15.96 -14.66
N GLU A 292 -12.34 15.39 -14.35
CA GLU A 292 -12.58 14.68 -13.08
C GLU A 292 -12.28 13.17 -13.20
N ALA A 293 -12.19 12.63 -14.42
CA ALA A 293 -11.94 11.22 -14.65
C ALA A 293 -10.50 10.83 -14.25
N LEU A 294 -10.30 9.57 -13.86
CA LEU A 294 -9.01 9.07 -13.41
C LEU A 294 -8.20 8.50 -14.58
N PRO A 295 -6.99 9.03 -14.83
CA PRO A 295 -6.14 8.57 -15.93
C PRO A 295 -5.40 7.27 -15.57
N ILE A 296 -5.32 6.35 -16.52
CA ILE A 296 -4.39 5.21 -16.52
C ILE A 296 -3.69 5.15 -17.87
N GLY A 297 -2.48 4.60 -17.92
CA GLY A 297 -1.75 4.46 -19.18
C GLY A 297 -0.37 3.84 -19.02
N ASN A 298 0.20 3.40 -20.17
CA ASN A 298 1.50 2.72 -20.27
C ASN A 298 2.40 3.25 -21.39
N SER A 299 2.23 4.49 -21.80
CA SER A 299 2.81 5.19 -22.96
C SER A 299 2.17 4.89 -24.33
N LYS A 300 1.59 3.71 -24.54
CA LYS A 300 0.91 3.33 -25.80
C LYS A 300 -0.61 3.40 -25.69
N MET A 301 -1.14 2.71 -24.68
CA MET A 301 -2.56 2.69 -24.36
C MET A 301 -2.84 3.62 -23.19
N GLY A 302 -3.93 4.36 -23.26
CA GLY A 302 -4.42 5.19 -22.18
C GLY A 302 -5.93 5.12 -22.04
N ALA A 303 -6.43 5.39 -20.82
CA ALA A 303 -7.84 5.55 -20.60
C ALA A 303 -8.13 6.57 -19.49
N MET A 304 -9.30 7.23 -19.62
CA MET A 304 -9.91 8.05 -18.58
C MET A 304 -11.09 7.27 -18.00
N ILE A 305 -11.02 6.94 -16.70
CA ILE A 305 -12.02 6.15 -15.97
C ILE A 305 -12.96 7.08 -15.21
N TYR A 306 -14.24 7.10 -15.59
CA TYR A 306 -15.24 7.98 -14.96
C TYR A 306 -15.81 7.42 -13.66
N GLY A 307 -15.88 6.09 -13.53
CA GLY A 307 -16.41 5.42 -12.35
C GLY A 307 -17.92 5.53 -12.16
N GLY A 308 -18.70 5.72 -13.23
CA GLY A 308 -20.15 5.77 -13.16
C GLY A 308 -20.78 4.45 -12.70
N VAL A 309 -21.85 4.46 -11.89
CA VAL A 309 -22.42 3.23 -11.33
C VAL A 309 -23.40 2.54 -12.28
N PRO A 310 -24.52 3.14 -12.70
CA PRO A 310 -25.43 2.49 -13.64
C PRO A 310 -24.84 2.41 -15.06
N ARG A 311 -23.97 3.35 -15.39
CA ARG A 311 -23.23 3.40 -16.65
C ARG A 311 -21.85 3.98 -16.38
N ASP A 312 -20.82 3.18 -16.60
CA ASP A 312 -19.44 3.62 -16.55
C ASP A 312 -18.92 3.93 -17.93
N GLU A 313 -18.17 5.01 -18.06
CA GLU A 313 -17.48 5.41 -19.28
C GLU A 313 -15.98 5.22 -19.10
N ILE A 314 -15.35 4.57 -20.06
CA ILE A 314 -13.92 4.41 -20.19
C ILE A 314 -13.52 5.02 -21.52
N GLN A 315 -13.03 6.24 -21.51
CA GLN A 315 -12.57 6.89 -22.73
C GLN A 315 -11.16 6.42 -23.06
N LEU A 316 -11.03 5.84 -24.24
CA LEU A 316 -9.81 5.16 -24.67
C LEU A 316 -8.92 6.06 -25.51
N ASN A 317 -7.62 5.78 -25.45
CA ASN A 317 -6.59 6.44 -26.22
C ASN A 317 -5.53 5.44 -26.68
N GLU A 318 -5.00 5.65 -27.88
CA GLU A 318 -3.87 4.88 -28.45
C GLU A 318 -2.90 5.87 -29.12
N GLU A 319 -1.60 5.75 -28.83
CA GLU A 319 -0.60 6.78 -29.14
C GLU A 319 -0.37 7.03 -30.64
N THR A 320 -0.59 6.02 -31.49
CA THR A 320 -0.32 6.12 -32.93
C THR A 320 -1.54 6.55 -33.75
N PHE A 321 -2.70 6.76 -33.11
CA PHE A 321 -3.95 7.03 -33.82
C PHE A 321 -4.06 8.51 -34.21
N TRP A 322 -3.39 8.86 -35.32
CA TRP A 322 -3.33 10.20 -35.89
C TRP A 322 -3.87 10.24 -37.31
N ALA A 323 -4.42 11.38 -37.73
CA ALA A 323 -4.71 11.62 -39.13
C ALA A 323 -3.45 12.07 -39.90
N GLY A 324 -3.27 11.55 -41.11
CA GLY A 324 -2.16 11.92 -41.99
C GLY A 324 -0.91 11.06 -41.80
N GLY A 325 0.15 11.43 -42.45
CA GLY A 325 1.45 10.76 -42.50
C GLY A 325 2.62 11.72 -42.31
N PRO A 326 3.85 11.24 -42.33
CA PRO A 326 5.04 12.08 -42.21
C PRO A 326 5.08 13.18 -43.30
N TYR A 327 5.29 14.43 -42.87
CA TYR A 327 5.44 15.56 -43.80
C TYR A 327 6.47 16.55 -43.22
N SER A 328 7.00 17.43 -44.10
CA SER A 328 7.89 18.49 -43.66
C SER A 328 7.08 19.73 -43.26
N ASN A 329 7.19 20.11 -42.02
CA ASN A 329 6.55 21.34 -41.49
C ASN A 329 7.53 22.52 -41.44
N ASN A 330 8.58 22.50 -42.26
CA ASN A 330 9.55 23.58 -42.33
C ASN A 330 9.10 24.64 -43.34
N ASN A 331 8.96 25.89 -42.87
CA ASN A 331 8.74 27.00 -43.77
C ASN A 331 10.11 27.58 -44.23
N PRO A 332 10.44 27.56 -45.54
CA PRO A 332 11.72 28.09 -46.01
C PRO A 332 11.96 29.58 -45.66
N ALA A 333 10.91 30.37 -45.55
CA ALA A 333 10.99 31.78 -45.18
C ALA A 333 11.45 32.04 -43.75
N ALA A 334 11.29 31.03 -42.84
CA ALA A 334 11.60 31.16 -41.43
C ALA A 334 13.07 31.55 -41.18
N ARG A 335 14.01 30.88 -41.90
CA ARG A 335 15.44 31.20 -41.75
C ARG A 335 15.78 32.61 -42.12
N GLN A 336 15.16 33.15 -43.19
CA GLN A 336 15.43 34.50 -43.68
C GLN A 336 14.87 35.56 -42.75
N ALA A 337 13.75 35.28 -42.05
CA ALA A 337 13.11 36.21 -41.13
C ALA A 337 13.74 36.20 -39.71
N LEU A 338 14.55 35.18 -39.38
CA LEU A 338 15.01 34.94 -38.00
C LEU A 338 15.75 36.15 -37.40
N ASP A 339 16.67 36.76 -38.13
CA ASP A 339 17.46 37.89 -37.61
C ASP A 339 16.60 39.15 -37.45
N SER A 340 15.64 39.37 -38.34
CA SER A 340 14.65 40.44 -38.20
C SER A 340 13.76 40.25 -36.97
N ILE A 341 13.30 39.03 -36.73
CA ILE A 341 12.51 38.68 -35.53
C ILE A 341 13.32 38.91 -34.27
N ARG A 342 14.59 38.47 -34.22
CA ARG A 342 15.48 38.74 -33.08
C ARG A 342 15.66 40.23 -32.84
N GLY A 343 15.89 41.01 -33.89
CA GLY A 343 16.00 42.46 -33.81
C GLY A 343 14.75 43.14 -33.22
N LEU A 344 13.56 42.66 -33.60
CA LEU A 344 12.29 43.15 -33.05
C LEU A 344 12.12 42.79 -31.60
N VAL A 345 12.48 41.55 -31.21
CA VAL A 345 12.44 41.08 -29.81
C VAL A 345 13.40 41.92 -28.94
N PHE A 346 14.64 42.17 -29.38
CA PHE A 346 15.61 42.97 -28.65
C PHE A 346 15.24 44.47 -28.58
N ALA A 347 14.34 44.91 -29.47
CA ALA A 347 13.80 46.26 -29.46
C ALA A 347 12.46 46.40 -28.70
N ASP A 348 12.07 45.35 -27.94
CA ASP A 348 10.80 45.20 -27.18
C ASP A 348 9.53 45.32 -28.06
N LYS A 349 9.65 45.07 -29.36
CA LYS A 349 8.57 45.14 -30.34
C LYS A 349 7.90 43.77 -30.52
N PHE A 350 7.43 43.17 -29.43
CA PHE A 350 6.91 41.79 -29.42
C PHE A 350 5.71 41.58 -30.36
N GLY A 351 4.81 42.59 -30.49
CA GLY A 351 3.66 42.47 -31.39
C GLY A 351 4.05 42.47 -32.88
N GLU A 352 5.13 43.17 -33.28
CA GLU A 352 5.66 43.14 -34.64
C GLU A 352 6.42 41.83 -34.88
N ALA A 353 7.17 41.34 -33.88
CA ALA A 353 7.87 40.04 -33.93
C ALA A 353 6.87 38.89 -34.10
N GLN A 354 5.76 38.89 -33.34
CA GLN A 354 4.71 37.86 -33.46
C GLN A 354 4.09 37.83 -34.86
N LYS A 355 3.73 38.97 -35.41
CA LYS A 355 3.19 39.06 -36.77
C LYS A 355 4.16 38.51 -37.83
N LEU A 356 5.45 38.77 -37.65
CA LEU A 356 6.46 38.23 -38.56
C LEU A 356 6.68 36.76 -38.41
N ILE A 357 6.60 36.24 -37.16
CA ILE A 357 6.61 34.79 -36.86
C ILE A 357 5.41 34.11 -37.53
N ASP A 358 4.21 34.62 -37.34
CA ASP A 358 2.99 34.07 -37.92
C ASP A 358 3.05 33.99 -39.44
N ALA A 359 3.64 35.04 -40.07
CA ALA A 359 3.78 35.09 -41.51
C ALA A 359 4.87 34.19 -42.08
N THR A 360 5.94 33.89 -41.33
CA THR A 360 7.15 33.28 -41.87
C THR A 360 7.53 31.94 -41.24
N PHE A 361 7.09 31.66 -40.04
CA PHE A 361 7.37 30.38 -39.36
C PHE A 361 6.20 29.40 -39.46
N MET A 362 4.97 29.94 -39.47
CA MET A 362 3.81 29.07 -39.61
C MET A 362 3.70 28.51 -41.03
N THR A 363 3.24 27.30 -41.12
CA THR A 363 2.88 26.64 -42.38
C THR A 363 1.36 26.55 -42.49
N PRO A 364 0.80 26.41 -43.70
CA PRO A 364 -0.63 26.21 -43.90
C PRO A 364 -1.16 24.95 -43.17
N GLN A 365 -0.25 24.01 -42.93
CA GLN A 365 -0.57 22.77 -42.20
C GLN A 365 -0.26 22.94 -40.71
N HIS A 366 -1.28 22.81 -39.86
CA HIS A 366 -1.18 22.97 -38.40
C HIS A 366 -0.83 21.65 -37.69
N GLY A 367 -0.07 20.76 -38.28
CA GLY A 367 0.25 19.47 -37.71
C GLY A 367 -0.77 18.37 -38.08
N MET A 368 -0.47 17.13 -37.69
CA MET A 368 -1.41 16.02 -37.80
C MET A 368 -2.45 16.09 -36.68
N ARG A 369 -3.70 15.77 -36.98
CA ARG A 369 -4.76 15.72 -35.99
C ARG A 369 -4.65 14.44 -35.20
N TYR A 370 -4.63 14.56 -33.89
CA TYR A 370 -4.84 13.43 -33.01
C TYR A 370 -6.31 13.02 -33.05
N LEU A 371 -6.57 11.71 -33.18
CA LEU A 371 -7.92 11.19 -33.34
C LEU A 371 -8.44 10.53 -32.08
N PRO A 372 -9.71 10.73 -31.71
CA PRO A 372 -10.29 10.06 -30.54
C PRO A 372 -10.49 8.58 -30.83
N PHE A 373 -10.02 7.71 -29.92
CA PHE A 373 -10.22 6.26 -30.03
C PHE A 373 -11.61 5.83 -29.51
N GLY A 374 -12.42 6.75 -29.01
CA GLY A 374 -13.78 6.51 -28.54
C GLY A 374 -13.88 6.07 -27.07
N SER A 375 -15.11 5.73 -26.68
CA SER A 375 -15.44 5.34 -25.31
C SER A 375 -16.07 3.96 -25.27
N LEU A 376 -15.60 3.11 -24.36
CA LEU A 376 -16.24 1.87 -23.94
C LEU A 376 -17.19 2.17 -22.78
N PHE A 377 -18.39 1.59 -22.81
CA PHE A 377 -19.37 1.74 -21.75
C PHE A 377 -19.69 0.40 -21.11
N LEU A 378 -19.68 0.37 -19.76
CA LEU A 378 -20.23 -0.73 -18.98
C LEU A 378 -21.57 -0.28 -18.43
N ASN A 379 -22.66 -0.91 -18.89
CA ASN A 379 -24.02 -0.58 -18.45
C ASN A 379 -24.53 -1.66 -17.49
N PHE A 380 -24.85 -1.29 -16.25
CA PHE A 380 -25.32 -2.15 -15.18
C PHE A 380 -26.80 -1.90 -14.92
N PRO A 381 -27.71 -2.67 -15.54
CA PRO A 381 -29.15 -2.48 -15.36
C PRO A 381 -29.56 -2.64 -13.89
N GLY A 382 -30.38 -1.71 -13.40
CA GLY A 382 -30.91 -1.76 -12.04
C GLY A 382 -30.02 -1.14 -10.95
N GLN A 383 -28.80 -0.68 -11.27
CA GLN A 383 -27.87 -0.11 -10.27
C GLN A 383 -27.98 1.41 -10.10
N ASN A 384 -29.21 1.97 -10.20
CA ASN A 384 -29.41 3.42 -10.06
C ASN A 384 -29.29 3.92 -8.61
N ASN A 385 -29.66 3.09 -7.64
CA ASN A 385 -29.60 3.40 -6.22
C ASN A 385 -28.41 2.68 -5.60
N TYR A 386 -27.37 3.42 -5.24
CA TYR A 386 -26.16 2.89 -4.66
C TYR A 386 -25.73 3.68 -3.42
N SER A 387 -24.96 3.03 -2.55
CA SER A 387 -24.32 3.63 -1.36
C SER A 387 -22.84 3.27 -1.31
N ASP A 388 -22.14 3.79 -0.30
CA ASP A 388 -20.75 3.47 0.02
C ASP A 388 -19.79 3.58 -1.20
N TYR A 389 -20.03 4.64 -1.99
CA TYR A 389 -19.28 4.88 -3.21
C TYR A 389 -17.88 5.43 -2.91
N SER A 390 -16.89 4.85 -3.55
CA SER A 390 -15.53 5.38 -3.59
C SER A 390 -14.89 5.14 -4.96
N ARG A 391 -14.16 6.12 -5.43
CA ARG A 391 -13.36 6.08 -6.66
C ARG A 391 -11.95 6.52 -6.34
N THR A 392 -10.95 5.70 -6.67
CA THR A 392 -9.55 5.94 -6.30
C THR A 392 -8.61 5.77 -7.49
N LEU A 393 -7.54 6.54 -7.51
CA LEU A 393 -6.35 6.32 -8.33
C LEU A 393 -5.15 6.13 -7.40
N ASP A 394 -4.65 4.91 -7.37
CA ASP A 394 -3.45 4.52 -6.64
C ASP A 394 -2.24 4.80 -7.55
N LEU A 395 -1.47 5.85 -7.21
CA LEU A 395 -0.32 6.28 -7.99
C LEU A 395 0.91 5.39 -7.77
N ASP A 396 0.98 4.68 -6.64
CA ASP A 396 2.07 3.73 -6.35
C ASP A 396 1.93 2.47 -7.22
N ASN A 397 0.68 2.01 -7.45
CA ASN A 397 0.39 0.81 -8.22
C ASN A 397 -0.14 1.11 -9.63
N ALA A 398 -0.30 2.38 -10.00
CA ALA A 398 -0.87 2.83 -11.28
C ALA A 398 -2.23 2.20 -11.58
N MET A 399 -3.11 2.12 -10.57
CA MET A 399 -4.39 1.42 -10.62
C MET A 399 -5.55 2.34 -10.28
N ALA A 400 -6.56 2.39 -11.14
CA ALA A 400 -7.85 3.00 -10.83
C ALA A 400 -8.81 1.94 -10.25
N ALA A 401 -9.59 2.32 -9.24
CA ALA A 401 -10.62 1.47 -8.65
C ALA A 401 -11.90 2.24 -8.40
N THR A 402 -13.04 1.55 -8.51
CA THR A 402 -14.37 2.05 -8.13
C THR A 402 -15.08 1.00 -7.31
N THR A 403 -15.57 1.37 -6.13
CA THR A 403 -16.34 0.50 -5.23
C THR A 403 -17.66 1.14 -4.87
N TYR A 404 -18.70 0.33 -4.71
CA TYR A 404 -20.03 0.79 -4.30
C TYR A 404 -20.91 -0.39 -3.86
N VAL A 405 -22.03 -0.11 -3.22
CA VAL A 405 -22.99 -1.11 -2.76
C VAL A 405 -24.35 -0.87 -3.43
N VAL A 406 -25.00 -1.92 -3.95
CA VAL A 406 -26.37 -1.92 -4.47
C VAL A 406 -27.11 -3.12 -3.89
N ASP A 407 -28.23 -2.89 -3.22
CA ASP A 407 -29.09 -3.92 -2.61
C ASP A 407 -28.31 -4.89 -1.69
N GLY A 408 -27.35 -4.33 -0.94
CA GLY A 408 -26.48 -5.07 -0.02
C GLY A 408 -25.45 -5.97 -0.71
N VAL A 409 -25.20 -5.78 -2.01
CA VAL A 409 -24.11 -6.40 -2.76
C VAL A 409 -23.02 -5.36 -2.99
N ARG A 410 -21.78 -5.70 -2.63
CA ARG A 410 -20.63 -4.86 -2.90
C ARG A 410 -20.07 -5.18 -4.28
N TYR A 411 -19.86 -4.14 -5.06
CA TYR A 411 -19.24 -4.20 -6.38
C TYR A 411 -17.87 -3.52 -6.33
N ARG A 412 -16.92 -4.07 -7.06
CA ARG A 412 -15.60 -3.49 -7.25
C ARG A 412 -15.20 -3.60 -8.72
N ARG A 413 -14.69 -2.51 -9.27
CA ARG A 413 -14.05 -2.47 -10.59
C ARG A 413 -12.63 -1.94 -10.41
N THR A 414 -11.67 -2.58 -11.05
CA THR A 414 -10.29 -2.08 -11.11
C THR A 414 -9.85 -1.98 -12.56
N ALA A 415 -8.95 -1.04 -12.85
CA ALA A 415 -8.38 -0.87 -14.17
C ALA A 415 -6.92 -0.44 -14.06
N PHE A 416 -6.06 -1.01 -14.90
CA PHE A 416 -4.66 -0.62 -15.03
C PHE A 416 -4.14 -0.94 -16.44
N ALA A 417 -3.06 -0.28 -16.85
CA ALA A 417 -2.38 -0.53 -18.11
C ALA A 417 -0.96 -1.03 -17.79
N PRO A 418 -0.65 -2.34 -17.99
CA PRO A 418 0.66 -2.89 -17.67
C PRO A 418 1.72 -2.36 -18.61
N PHE A 419 2.89 -2.00 -18.06
CA PHE A 419 4.03 -1.55 -18.86
C PHE A 419 4.55 -2.66 -19.78
N GLY A 420 4.89 -2.32 -21.02
CA GLY A 420 5.42 -3.26 -22.01
C GLY A 420 4.39 -4.14 -22.72
N ASN A 421 3.09 -3.93 -22.47
CA ASN A 421 2.00 -4.63 -23.18
C ASN A 421 0.98 -3.62 -23.72
N ASP A 422 0.48 -3.84 -24.93
CA ASP A 422 -0.49 -2.95 -25.59
C ASP A 422 -1.93 -3.33 -25.16
N ILE A 423 -2.18 -3.37 -23.86
CA ILE A 423 -3.48 -3.73 -23.27
C ILE A 423 -3.84 -2.81 -22.10
N ILE A 424 -5.14 -2.73 -21.82
CA ILE A 424 -5.71 -2.25 -20.57
C ILE A 424 -6.42 -3.45 -19.92
N VAL A 425 -6.12 -3.72 -18.67
CA VAL A 425 -6.76 -4.79 -17.90
C VAL A 425 -7.83 -4.16 -17.01
N MET A 426 -9.03 -4.73 -17.04
CA MET A 426 -10.12 -4.35 -16.17
C MET A 426 -10.71 -5.57 -15.48
N THR A 427 -10.97 -5.48 -14.18
CA THR A 427 -11.72 -6.48 -13.43
C THR A 427 -13.07 -5.91 -13.00
N VAL A 428 -14.08 -6.76 -12.95
CA VAL A 428 -15.43 -6.43 -12.43
C VAL A 428 -15.82 -7.54 -11.48
N GLU A 429 -16.03 -7.21 -10.22
CA GLU A 429 -16.28 -8.15 -9.13
C GLU A 429 -17.56 -7.81 -8.37
N ALA A 430 -18.21 -8.82 -7.80
CA ALA A 430 -19.31 -8.67 -6.86
C ALA A 430 -19.14 -9.71 -5.74
N ASP A 431 -19.41 -9.33 -4.49
CA ASP A 431 -19.31 -10.21 -3.32
C ASP A 431 -20.42 -11.27 -3.22
N ARG A 432 -21.39 -11.24 -4.16
CA ARG A 432 -22.47 -12.22 -4.26
C ARG A 432 -22.43 -12.96 -5.61
N LYS A 433 -22.43 -14.28 -5.56
CA LYS A 433 -22.47 -15.13 -6.76
C LYS A 433 -23.72 -14.83 -7.60
N GLY A 434 -23.53 -14.64 -8.91
CA GLY A 434 -24.61 -14.37 -9.87
C GLY A 434 -25.10 -12.92 -9.90
N ALA A 435 -24.48 -12.00 -9.15
CA ALA A 435 -24.85 -10.60 -9.12
C ALA A 435 -24.26 -9.77 -10.29
N LEU A 436 -23.24 -10.28 -10.98
CA LEU A 436 -22.66 -9.59 -12.13
C LEU A 436 -23.56 -9.73 -13.35
N ASN A 437 -24.18 -8.62 -13.75
CA ASN A 437 -24.96 -8.51 -14.97
C ASN A 437 -24.73 -7.11 -15.58
N PHE A 438 -24.06 -7.07 -16.72
CA PHE A 438 -23.79 -5.82 -17.44
C PHE A 438 -23.68 -6.04 -18.94
N ASN A 439 -23.88 -4.97 -19.70
CA ASN A 439 -23.71 -4.93 -21.14
C ASN A 439 -22.56 -4.01 -21.50
N LEU A 440 -21.76 -4.42 -22.50
CA LEU A 440 -20.76 -3.56 -23.10
C LEU A 440 -21.37 -2.76 -24.24
N GLY A 441 -21.01 -1.48 -24.33
CA GLY A 441 -21.33 -0.61 -25.45
C GLY A 441 -20.08 0.15 -25.87
N TYR A 442 -20.08 0.64 -27.12
CA TYR A 442 -19.00 1.47 -27.63
C TYR A 442 -19.56 2.64 -28.42
N SER A 443 -18.87 3.78 -28.38
CA SER A 443 -19.18 4.97 -29.17
C SER A 443 -17.89 5.70 -29.56
N CYS A 444 -17.82 6.16 -30.79
CA CYS A 444 -16.74 6.99 -31.31
C CYS A 444 -17.33 8.07 -32.24
N GLN A 445 -16.68 9.22 -32.34
CA GLN A 445 -17.04 10.28 -33.30
C GLN A 445 -16.69 9.91 -34.75
N LEU A 446 -15.75 8.96 -34.91
CA LEU A 446 -15.34 8.49 -36.23
C LEU A 446 -16.22 7.34 -36.70
N GLU A 447 -16.24 7.10 -38.01
CA GLU A 447 -16.90 5.93 -38.59
C GLU A 447 -16.30 4.65 -37.99
N HIS A 448 -17.16 3.79 -37.45
CA HIS A 448 -16.73 2.56 -36.81
C HIS A 448 -17.71 1.43 -36.96
N THR A 449 -17.23 0.21 -36.79
CA THR A 449 -18.06 -1.00 -36.69
C THR A 449 -17.74 -1.75 -35.43
N VAL A 450 -18.77 -2.37 -34.82
CA VAL A 450 -18.64 -3.19 -33.61
C VAL A 450 -19.19 -4.59 -33.93
N LYS A 451 -18.39 -5.63 -33.69
CA LYS A 451 -18.77 -7.03 -33.89
C LYS A 451 -18.49 -7.83 -32.62
N ALA A 452 -19.54 -8.50 -32.10
CA ALA A 452 -19.42 -9.44 -31.00
C ALA A 452 -19.31 -10.88 -31.54
N SER A 453 -18.35 -11.65 -31.04
CA SER A 453 -18.16 -13.06 -31.39
C SER A 453 -17.59 -13.81 -30.19
N GLY A 454 -18.36 -14.78 -29.66
CA GLY A 454 -17.98 -15.53 -28.45
C GLY A 454 -17.77 -14.59 -27.25
N ASP A 455 -16.58 -14.57 -26.72
CA ASP A 455 -16.15 -13.74 -25.58
C ASP A 455 -15.44 -12.43 -26.02
N SER A 456 -15.47 -12.13 -27.32
CA SER A 456 -14.73 -11.03 -27.90
C SER A 456 -15.62 -9.96 -28.50
N LEU A 457 -15.26 -8.70 -28.32
CA LEU A 457 -15.83 -7.53 -28.96
C LEU A 457 -14.74 -6.90 -29.86
N THR A 458 -14.95 -6.95 -31.18
CA THR A 458 -14.03 -6.32 -32.15
C THR A 458 -14.58 -4.97 -32.56
N ILE A 459 -13.76 -3.94 -32.41
CA ILE A 459 -14.06 -2.57 -32.82
C ILE A 459 -13.09 -2.18 -33.94
N SER A 460 -13.62 -1.76 -35.08
CA SER A 460 -12.83 -1.24 -36.20
C SER A 460 -13.20 0.22 -36.41
N ILE A 461 -12.22 1.10 -36.43
CA ILE A 461 -12.39 2.55 -36.54
C ILE A 461 -11.66 3.02 -37.81
N ASN A 462 -12.34 3.81 -38.63
CA ASN A 462 -11.75 4.45 -39.80
C ASN A 462 -11.24 5.84 -39.38
N GLY A 463 -9.92 6.06 -39.55
CA GLY A 463 -9.34 7.39 -39.41
C GLY A 463 -9.86 8.34 -40.50
N VAL A 464 -9.68 9.64 -40.28
CA VAL A 464 -9.99 10.65 -41.31
C VAL A 464 -8.72 10.96 -42.13
N GLU A 465 -8.88 11.14 -43.41
CA GLU A 465 -7.81 11.69 -44.26
C GLU A 465 -7.54 13.15 -43.87
N GLN A 466 -6.27 13.48 -43.71
CA GLN A 466 -5.85 14.87 -43.64
C GLN A 466 -5.60 15.35 -45.07
N GLU A 467 -6.42 16.30 -45.52
CA GLU A 467 -6.14 16.98 -46.76
C GLU A 467 -4.76 17.68 -46.66
N LEU A 468 -3.77 17.12 -47.29
CA LEU A 468 -2.53 17.83 -47.56
C LEU A 468 -2.86 18.87 -48.63
N SER A 469 -2.90 20.14 -48.25
CA SER A 469 -2.95 21.23 -49.20
C SER A 469 -1.73 21.09 -50.12
N LEU A 470 -1.90 20.49 -51.27
CA LEU A 470 -0.89 20.45 -52.33
C LEU A 470 -0.78 21.86 -52.87
N ILE A 471 0.21 22.61 -52.41
CA ILE A 471 0.70 23.76 -53.17
C ILE A 471 1.41 23.19 -54.36
N HIS A 472 0.74 23.17 -55.49
CA HIS A 472 1.42 22.98 -56.73
C HIS A 472 2.37 24.15 -56.96
N ILE A 473 3.65 23.88 -56.93
CA ILE A 473 4.69 24.79 -57.38
C ILE A 473 4.82 24.60 -58.90
#